data_dff69d69d2afae7d5327fd7811682ee6
#
_entry.id   dff69d69d2afae7d5327fd7811682ee6
#
_cell.length_a   1.000
_cell.length_b   1.000
_cell.length_c   1.000
_cell.angle_alpha   90.00
_cell.angle_beta   90.00
_cell.angle_gamma   90.00
#
_symmetry.space_group_name_H-M   'P 1'
#
loop_
_entity.id
_entity.type
_entity.pdbx_description
1 polymer ?
#
loop_
_entity_poly.entity_id
_entity_poly.type
_entity_poly.pdbx_seq_one_letter_code
_entity_poly.pdbx_strand_id
1 'polypeptide(L)'
;MPENSEQPLPSTFEEFNEQRKAAFIRVKDYKQAGNRLVGFLCSYTPLEIIDAAGAASVALCGTSDEVIPEAEKVLPANLCPLIKSTYGFAYSQKCPFTYFSDMIIGETTCDGKKKMYELLNELKRTHILHLPQGRDRAYEREGWYEECRLLKEELEGFYGITITDDDLRAAVRRRNRLRAAQLEMFALQANQPAAMSGVDLMSTMFAGTFSFDIEAYTQQLEQKVAKLRDAYDAGERPVAADAKRILITGCPVGGVINKIGRTIESNGGVVVCMDDCSGERTAAMMIDPEAPDILRAIADRYLDINCSVMTPNDGRMENTLAMCEKYHVDGVVESVLQACHTFNVESTRMQEAVEGAGIPYMKIETDYSNGDMGQIETRIAAFIETL
;
A
#
# COMPACT_ATOMS: atom_id res chain seq x y z
N MET A 1 -11.00 -10.06 27.31
CA MET A 1 -9.67 -9.58 26.90
C MET A 1 -9.07 -10.65 26.02
N PRO A 2 -8.54 -10.33 24.83
CA PRO A 2 -7.86 -11.35 24.03
C PRO A 2 -6.61 -11.84 24.79
N GLU A 3 -6.46 -13.16 24.89
CA GLU A 3 -5.38 -13.88 25.61
C GLU A 3 -3.99 -13.71 24.98
N ASN A 4 -3.77 -12.68 24.19
CA ASN A 4 -2.57 -12.55 23.33
C ASN A 4 -1.33 -11.92 23.99
N SER A 5 -1.36 -11.59 25.31
CA SER A 5 -0.19 -10.99 25.97
C SER A 5 0.96 -12.01 26.22
N GLU A 6 0.70 -13.30 26.07
CA GLU A 6 1.67 -14.38 26.27
C GLU A 6 1.95 -15.23 25.02
N GLN A 7 1.55 -14.77 23.83
CA GLN A 7 1.81 -15.56 22.61
C GLN A 7 3.33 -15.83 22.48
N PRO A 8 3.77 -17.11 22.45
CA PRO A 8 5.18 -17.45 22.32
C PRO A 8 5.73 -17.03 20.96
N LEU A 9 7.04 -17.00 20.82
CA LEU A 9 7.66 -16.89 19.50
C LEU A 9 7.40 -18.14 18.66
N PRO A 10 7.37 -18.05 17.31
CA PRO A 10 7.18 -19.21 16.46
C PRO A 10 8.26 -20.27 16.72
N SER A 11 7.93 -21.53 16.54
CA SER A 11 8.89 -22.64 16.75
C SER A 11 10.15 -22.56 15.86
N THR A 12 10.01 -21.89 14.69
CA THR A 12 11.10 -21.66 13.73
C THR A 12 11.87 -20.36 13.98
N PHE A 13 11.62 -19.67 15.10
CA PHE A 13 12.22 -18.35 15.38
C PHE A 13 13.75 -18.34 15.30
N GLU A 14 14.41 -19.38 15.81
CA GLU A 14 15.88 -19.45 15.81
C GLU A 14 16.47 -19.58 14.41
N GLU A 15 15.70 -20.02 13.42
CA GLU A 15 16.11 -20.15 12.02
C GLU A 15 16.07 -18.81 11.26
N PHE A 16 15.46 -17.77 11.85
CA PHE A 16 15.31 -16.46 11.20
C PHE A 16 16.63 -15.68 11.20
N ASN A 17 16.80 -14.84 10.18
CA ASN A 17 17.88 -13.86 10.17
C ASN A 17 17.67 -12.78 11.26
N GLU A 18 18.73 -12.06 11.61
CA GLU A 18 18.72 -11.10 12.71
C GLU A 18 17.69 -9.97 12.52
N GLN A 19 17.47 -9.52 11.30
CA GLN A 19 16.47 -8.47 11.02
C GLN A 19 15.05 -8.96 11.31
N ARG A 20 14.73 -10.19 10.91
CA ARG A 20 13.42 -10.82 11.18
C ARG A 20 13.26 -11.08 12.67
N LYS A 21 14.30 -11.61 13.35
CA LYS A 21 14.29 -11.79 14.80
C LYS A 21 14.00 -10.47 15.52
N ALA A 22 14.70 -9.41 15.17
CA ALA A 22 14.49 -8.07 15.75
C ALA A 22 13.06 -7.57 15.52
N ALA A 23 12.49 -7.79 14.32
CA ALA A 23 11.12 -7.43 14.03
C ALA A 23 10.11 -8.22 14.89
N PHE A 24 10.32 -9.54 15.07
CA PHE A 24 9.49 -10.37 15.95
C PHE A 24 9.53 -9.88 17.41
N ILE A 25 10.71 -9.60 17.93
CA ILE A 25 10.87 -9.08 19.30
C ILE A 25 10.15 -7.72 19.44
N ARG A 26 10.37 -6.79 18.52
CA ARG A 26 9.72 -5.47 18.55
C ARG A 26 8.20 -5.57 18.59
N VAL A 27 7.59 -6.41 17.75
CA VAL A 27 6.13 -6.57 17.72
C VAL A 27 5.63 -7.30 18.97
N LYS A 28 6.38 -8.31 19.47
CA LYS A 28 6.07 -8.99 20.72
C LYS A 28 6.07 -8.00 21.89
N ASP A 29 7.11 -7.18 22.02
CA ASP A 29 7.22 -6.18 23.11
C ASP A 29 6.06 -5.18 23.04
N TYR A 30 5.69 -4.72 21.83
CA TYR A 30 4.52 -3.88 21.61
C TYR A 30 3.23 -4.54 22.12
N LYS A 31 3.03 -5.81 21.82
CA LYS A 31 1.86 -6.58 22.31
C LYS A 31 1.89 -6.81 23.81
N GLN A 32 3.06 -7.12 24.38
CA GLN A 32 3.23 -7.33 25.83
C GLN A 32 2.99 -6.05 26.66
N ALA A 33 3.20 -4.88 26.06
CA ALA A 33 2.83 -3.60 26.65
C ALA A 33 1.30 -3.35 26.68
N GLY A 34 0.47 -4.33 26.24
CA GLY A 34 -0.99 -4.25 26.24
C GLY A 34 -1.60 -3.55 25.03
N ASN A 35 -0.79 -3.26 24.01
CA ASN A 35 -1.26 -2.58 22.82
C ASN A 35 -2.04 -3.54 21.88
N ARG A 36 -2.99 -2.98 21.13
CA ARG A 36 -3.80 -3.67 20.13
C ARG A 36 -3.17 -3.52 18.76
N LEU A 37 -3.17 -4.60 17.96
CA LEU A 37 -2.60 -4.60 16.62
C LEU A 37 -3.54 -5.30 15.64
N VAL A 38 -3.98 -4.59 14.61
CA VAL A 38 -4.84 -5.11 13.55
C VAL A 38 -4.07 -5.10 12.23
N GLY A 39 -4.01 -6.26 11.57
CA GLY A 39 -3.45 -6.38 10.24
C GLY A 39 -4.47 -6.00 9.17
N PHE A 40 -4.04 -5.37 8.08
CA PHE A 40 -4.90 -5.06 6.94
C PHE A 40 -4.24 -5.44 5.60
N LEU A 41 -5.08 -5.68 4.58
CA LEU A 41 -4.63 -6.25 3.30
C LEU A 41 -4.92 -5.39 2.08
N CYS A 42 -5.53 -4.22 2.24
CA CYS A 42 -5.81 -3.33 1.13
C CYS A 42 -5.91 -1.86 1.54
N SER A 43 -5.67 -0.96 0.59
CA SER A 43 -5.88 0.47 0.77
C SER A 43 -7.34 0.88 0.96
N TYR A 44 -8.29 -0.01 0.68
CA TYR A 44 -9.72 0.20 0.98
C TYR A 44 -10.07 0.01 2.45
N THR A 45 -9.19 -0.57 3.28
CA THR A 45 -9.45 -0.70 4.73
C THR A 45 -9.62 0.68 5.36
N PRO A 46 -10.75 0.98 6.03
CA PRO A 46 -10.98 2.25 6.70
C PRO A 46 -10.19 2.32 8.01
N LEU A 47 -8.93 2.74 7.91
CA LEU A 47 -7.94 2.72 9.00
C LEU A 47 -8.34 3.59 10.19
N GLU A 48 -9.15 4.63 9.99
CA GLU A 48 -9.70 5.48 11.04
C GLU A 48 -10.56 4.70 12.03
N ILE A 49 -11.27 3.67 11.56
CA ILE A 49 -12.11 2.82 12.43
C ILE A 49 -11.23 1.96 13.33
N ILE A 50 -10.11 1.44 12.79
CA ILE A 50 -9.12 0.69 13.56
C ILE A 50 -8.45 1.59 14.61
N ASP A 51 -8.04 2.80 14.20
CA ASP A 51 -7.42 3.79 15.10
C ASP A 51 -8.38 4.22 16.21
N ALA A 52 -9.67 4.41 15.90
CA ALA A 52 -10.72 4.76 16.86
C ALA A 52 -10.98 3.64 17.87
N ALA A 53 -10.73 2.37 17.49
CA ALA A 53 -10.74 1.25 18.40
C ALA A 53 -9.53 1.21 19.35
N GLY A 54 -8.62 2.19 19.28
CA GLY A 54 -7.37 2.19 20.04
C GLY A 54 -6.40 1.09 19.61
N ALA A 55 -6.48 0.64 18.36
CA ALA A 55 -5.59 -0.35 17.78
C ALA A 55 -4.68 0.29 16.74
N ALA A 56 -3.42 -0.14 16.71
CA ALA A 56 -2.55 0.17 15.59
C ALA A 56 -2.91 -0.70 14.38
N SER A 57 -2.74 -0.16 13.18
CA SER A 57 -2.92 -0.87 11.93
C SER A 57 -1.58 -1.12 11.24
N VAL A 58 -1.41 -2.30 10.64
CA VAL A 58 -0.19 -2.67 9.91
C VAL A 58 -0.53 -3.43 8.64
N ALA A 59 0.13 -3.08 7.52
CA ALA A 59 -0.06 -3.78 6.26
C ALA A 59 0.52 -5.21 6.31
N LEU A 60 -0.18 -6.15 5.68
CA LEU A 60 0.20 -7.56 5.66
C LEU A 60 0.47 -8.12 4.26
N CYS A 61 0.50 -7.28 3.22
CA CYS A 61 0.79 -7.74 1.87
C CYS A 61 2.20 -8.31 1.78
N GLY A 62 2.31 -9.59 1.43
CA GLY A 62 3.59 -10.25 1.17
C GLY A 62 4.23 -9.74 -0.12
N THR A 63 5.55 -9.50 -0.09
CA THR A 63 6.32 -8.91 -1.19
C THR A 63 7.62 -9.66 -1.48
N SER A 64 7.66 -10.96 -1.17
CA SER A 64 8.84 -11.82 -1.35
C SER A 64 8.46 -13.18 -1.93
N ASP A 65 9.34 -13.73 -2.73
CA ASP A 65 9.23 -15.09 -3.28
C ASP A 65 9.62 -16.20 -2.26
N GLU A 66 10.30 -15.84 -1.17
CA GLU A 66 10.81 -16.76 -0.15
C GLU A 66 9.76 -17.78 0.34
N VAL A 67 8.52 -17.33 0.50
CA VAL A 67 7.44 -18.14 1.09
C VAL A 67 6.42 -18.66 0.05
N ILE A 68 6.64 -18.37 -1.23
CA ILE A 68 5.76 -18.85 -2.30
C ILE A 68 5.72 -20.38 -2.37
N PRO A 69 6.85 -21.11 -2.25
CA PRO A 69 6.81 -22.58 -2.24
C PRO A 69 5.96 -23.17 -1.11
N GLU A 70 5.92 -22.49 0.05
CA GLU A 70 5.06 -22.91 1.17
C GLU A 70 3.58 -22.67 0.86
N ALA A 71 3.27 -21.53 0.23
CA ALA A 71 1.91 -21.21 -0.19
C ALA A 71 1.38 -22.17 -1.25
N GLU A 72 2.22 -22.60 -2.19
CA GLU A 72 1.86 -23.52 -3.29
C GLU A 72 1.56 -24.94 -2.85
N LYS A 73 1.81 -25.31 -1.59
CA LYS A 73 1.30 -26.54 -1.00
C LYS A 73 -0.22 -26.53 -0.84
N VAL A 74 -0.84 -25.34 -0.84
CA VAL A 74 -2.27 -25.12 -0.62
C VAL A 74 -2.89 -24.35 -1.77
N LEU A 75 -2.23 -23.30 -2.28
CA LEU A 75 -2.73 -22.40 -3.31
C LEU A 75 -2.24 -22.85 -4.71
N PRO A 76 -3.03 -22.57 -5.78
CA PRO A 76 -2.61 -22.86 -7.15
C PRO A 76 -1.33 -22.10 -7.55
N ALA A 77 -0.43 -22.76 -8.29
CA ALA A 77 0.82 -22.15 -8.78
C ALA A 77 0.58 -20.95 -9.71
N ASN A 78 -0.51 -20.96 -10.50
CA ASN A 78 -0.90 -19.89 -11.43
C ASN A 78 -1.68 -18.74 -10.77
N LEU A 79 -1.50 -18.55 -9.47
CA LEU A 79 -2.11 -17.45 -8.72
C LEU A 79 -1.12 -16.27 -8.57
N CYS A 80 -1.65 -15.05 -8.40
CA CYS A 80 -0.88 -13.83 -8.22
C CYS A 80 0.20 -13.97 -7.12
N PRO A 81 1.46 -13.57 -7.38
CA PRO A 81 2.56 -13.66 -6.41
C PRO A 81 2.28 -12.95 -5.08
N LEU A 82 1.57 -11.79 -5.10
CA LEU A 82 1.18 -11.08 -3.88
C LEU A 82 0.29 -11.94 -2.99
N ILE A 83 -0.69 -12.63 -3.57
CA ILE A 83 -1.61 -13.50 -2.83
C ILE A 83 -0.84 -14.69 -2.25
N LYS A 84 -0.01 -15.35 -3.08
CA LYS A 84 0.82 -16.49 -2.61
C LYS A 84 1.78 -16.06 -1.51
N SER A 85 2.49 -14.95 -1.69
CA SER A 85 3.41 -14.43 -0.68
C SER A 85 2.70 -14.07 0.63
N THR A 86 1.56 -13.38 0.55
CA THR A 86 0.76 -13.03 1.74
C THR A 86 0.33 -14.26 2.53
N TYR A 87 -0.26 -15.25 1.86
CA TYR A 87 -0.66 -16.50 2.49
C TYR A 87 0.54 -17.31 3.01
N GLY A 88 1.60 -17.39 2.23
CA GLY A 88 2.83 -18.10 2.59
C GLY A 88 3.48 -17.57 3.87
N PHE A 89 3.52 -16.25 4.05
CA PHE A 89 4.00 -15.65 5.30
C PHE A 89 3.14 -15.99 6.51
N ALA A 90 1.81 -16.02 6.34
CA ALA A 90 0.90 -16.45 7.39
C ALA A 90 1.07 -17.95 7.72
N TYR A 91 1.03 -18.79 6.69
CA TYR A 91 1.12 -20.25 6.81
C TYR A 91 2.45 -20.71 7.43
N SER A 92 3.55 -20.10 7.03
CA SER A 92 4.89 -20.42 7.56
C SER A 92 5.26 -19.68 8.85
N GLN A 93 4.37 -18.82 9.37
CA GLN A 93 4.59 -17.99 10.56
C GLN A 93 5.86 -17.11 10.48
N LYS A 94 6.25 -16.70 9.29
CA LYS A 94 7.48 -15.91 9.05
C LYS A 94 7.27 -14.39 9.07
N CYS A 95 6.03 -13.91 9.20
CA CYS A 95 5.71 -12.49 9.32
C CYS A 95 5.35 -12.13 10.77
N PRO A 96 6.12 -11.26 11.45
CA PRO A 96 5.82 -10.87 12.82
C PRO A 96 4.48 -10.15 12.95
N PHE A 97 4.12 -9.38 11.96
CA PHE A 97 2.87 -8.61 11.96
C PHE A 97 1.65 -9.52 11.85
N THR A 98 1.62 -10.46 10.89
CA THR A 98 0.55 -11.44 10.79
C THR A 98 0.49 -12.32 12.04
N TYR A 99 1.64 -12.73 12.55
CA TYR A 99 1.74 -13.61 13.70
C TYR A 99 1.13 -13.00 14.96
N PHE A 100 1.47 -11.74 15.28
CA PHE A 100 1.03 -11.05 16.49
C PHE A 100 -0.21 -10.16 16.33
N SER A 101 -0.74 -9.97 15.13
CA SER A 101 -2.02 -9.24 14.96
C SER A 101 -3.14 -9.94 15.71
N ASP A 102 -4.04 -9.15 16.30
CA ASP A 102 -5.23 -9.65 16.99
C ASP A 102 -6.23 -10.22 15.99
N MET A 103 -6.37 -9.55 14.85
CA MET A 103 -7.19 -9.95 13.72
C MET A 103 -6.66 -9.34 12.42
N ILE A 104 -7.15 -9.83 11.31
CA ILE A 104 -6.87 -9.32 9.96
C ILE A 104 -8.14 -8.73 9.36
N ILE A 105 -8.01 -7.61 8.66
CA ILE A 105 -9.08 -7.04 7.83
C ILE A 105 -8.71 -7.27 6.36
N GLY A 106 -9.65 -7.81 5.60
CA GLY A 106 -9.48 -8.05 4.17
C GLY A 106 -10.71 -7.64 3.38
N GLU A 107 -10.51 -7.15 2.16
CA GLU A 107 -11.56 -6.68 1.26
C GLU A 107 -11.69 -7.58 0.04
N THR A 108 -12.91 -7.81 -0.43
CA THR A 108 -13.20 -8.65 -1.60
C THR A 108 -12.82 -7.95 -2.91
N THR A 109 -11.51 -7.64 -3.07
CA THR A 109 -10.98 -6.86 -4.19
C THR A 109 -10.86 -7.67 -5.49
N CYS A 110 -10.45 -8.92 -5.41
CA CYS A 110 -10.39 -9.83 -6.54
C CYS A 110 -10.69 -11.27 -6.12
N ASP A 111 -11.00 -12.14 -7.07
CA ASP A 111 -11.40 -13.51 -6.78
C ASP A 111 -10.33 -14.31 -6.02
N GLY A 112 -9.07 -14.12 -6.38
CA GLY A 112 -7.97 -14.80 -5.69
C GLY A 112 -7.86 -14.39 -4.23
N LYS A 113 -7.94 -13.08 -3.94
CA LYS A 113 -7.88 -12.59 -2.54
C LYS A 113 -9.07 -13.07 -1.72
N LYS A 114 -10.30 -12.86 -2.21
CA LYS A 114 -11.49 -13.25 -1.44
C LYS A 114 -11.52 -14.74 -1.09
N LYS A 115 -11.03 -15.60 -1.99
CA LYS A 115 -10.94 -17.05 -1.71
C LYS A 115 -9.78 -17.40 -0.79
N MET A 116 -8.65 -16.72 -0.91
CA MET A 116 -7.53 -16.88 0.02
C MET A 116 -7.91 -16.51 1.46
N TYR A 117 -8.81 -15.55 1.67
CA TYR A 117 -9.26 -15.14 2.99
C TYR A 117 -9.98 -16.25 3.75
N GLU A 118 -10.69 -17.15 3.06
CA GLU A 118 -11.31 -18.32 3.71
C GLU A 118 -10.25 -19.19 4.38
N LEU A 119 -9.14 -19.45 3.67
CA LEU A 119 -8.02 -20.22 4.18
C LEU A 119 -7.20 -19.43 5.24
N LEU A 120 -7.07 -18.12 5.04
CA LEU A 120 -6.36 -17.27 5.99
C LEU A 120 -7.09 -17.21 7.34
N ASN A 121 -8.43 -17.24 7.33
CA ASN A 121 -9.24 -17.23 8.54
C ASN A 121 -9.07 -18.52 9.38
N GLU A 122 -8.64 -19.63 8.78
CA GLU A 122 -8.26 -20.84 9.53
C GLU A 122 -6.96 -20.65 10.33
N LEU A 123 -6.09 -19.74 9.87
CA LEU A 123 -4.80 -19.45 10.50
C LEU A 123 -4.87 -18.29 11.50
N LYS A 124 -5.64 -17.27 11.15
CA LYS A 124 -5.79 -16.03 11.93
C LYS A 124 -7.19 -15.46 11.67
N ARG A 125 -7.92 -15.08 12.74
CA ARG A 125 -9.23 -14.43 12.61
C ARG A 125 -9.18 -13.33 11.56
N THR A 126 -10.03 -13.42 10.55
CA THR A 126 -10.09 -12.48 9.44
C THR A 126 -11.51 -11.96 9.28
N HIS A 127 -11.68 -10.64 9.41
CA HIS A 127 -12.93 -9.95 9.09
C HIS A 127 -12.88 -9.50 7.62
N ILE A 128 -13.92 -9.83 6.86
CA ILE A 128 -13.98 -9.59 5.42
C ILE A 128 -14.98 -8.49 5.12
N LEU A 129 -14.52 -7.41 4.50
CA LEU A 129 -15.36 -6.34 3.99
C LEU A 129 -15.76 -6.65 2.54
N HIS A 130 -17.04 -6.62 2.26
CA HIS A 130 -17.56 -6.81 0.90
C HIS A 130 -17.45 -5.51 0.11
N LEU A 131 -16.33 -5.35 -0.59
CA LEU A 131 -16.11 -4.19 -1.46
C LEU A 131 -17.06 -4.28 -2.66
N PRO A 132 -17.90 -3.26 -2.91
CA PRO A 132 -18.70 -3.20 -4.14
C PRO A 132 -17.81 -3.09 -5.36
N GLN A 133 -18.28 -3.62 -6.50
CA GLN A 133 -17.50 -3.60 -7.74
C GLN A 133 -17.51 -2.24 -8.43
N GLY A 134 -18.42 -1.36 -8.05
CA GLY A 134 -18.53 0.01 -8.52
C GLY A 134 -18.85 0.98 -7.38
N ARG A 135 -18.96 2.26 -7.71
CA ARG A 135 -19.22 3.33 -6.73
C ARG A 135 -20.26 4.36 -7.17
N ASP A 136 -20.80 4.19 -8.39
CA ASP A 136 -21.68 5.18 -9.00
C ASP A 136 -23.15 4.99 -8.62
N ARG A 137 -23.52 3.79 -8.19
CA ARG A 137 -24.88 3.46 -7.82
C ARG A 137 -25.11 3.65 -6.32
N ALA A 138 -26.28 4.17 -5.97
CA ALA A 138 -26.61 4.46 -4.57
C ALA A 138 -26.45 3.23 -3.64
N TYR A 139 -26.84 2.04 -4.10
CA TYR A 139 -26.72 0.82 -3.30
C TYR A 139 -25.26 0.38 -3.08
N GLU A 140 -24.33 0.75 -3.96
CA GLU A 140 -22.91 0.45 -3.80
C GLU A 140 -22.31 1.27 -2.65
N ARG A 141 -22.62 2.57 -2.62
CA ARG A 141 -22.21 3.45 -1.52
C ARG A 141 -22.86 3.08 -0.20
N GLU A 142 -24.15 2.75 -0.22
CA GLU A 142 -24.87 2.32 0.99
C GLU A 142 -24.34 0.98 1.49
N GLY A 143 -24.11 0.02 0.60
CA GLY A 143 -23.52 -1.27 0.96
C GLY A 143 -22.13 -1.12 1.59
N TRP A 144 -21.30 -0.25 1.03
CA TRP A 144 -19.97 0.00 1.59
C TRP A 144 -20.01 0.71 2.95
N TYR A 145 -20.91 1.68 3.11
CA TYR A 145 -21.14 2.29 4.42
C TYR A 145 -21.54 1.25 5.47
N GLU A 146 -22.41 0.35 5.10
CA GLU A 146 -22.83 -0.74 5.99
C GLU A 146 -21.66 -1.67 6.36
N GLU A 147 -20.77 -1.99 5.42
CA GLU A 147 -19.55 -2.75 5.71
C GLU A 147 -18.62 -2.00 6.70
N CYS A 148 -18.50 -0.69 6.56
CA CYS A 148 -17.76 0.13 7.52
C CYS A 148 -18.40 0.13 8.91
N ARG A 149 -19.74 0.17 8.96
CA ARG A 149 -20.50 0.07 10.21
C ARG A 149 -20.30 -1.29 10.88
N LEU A 150 -20.36 -2.37 10.10
CA LEU A 150 -20.11 -3.73 10.58
C LEU A 150 -18.68 -3.93 11.07
N LEU A 151 -17.69 -3.32 10.41
CA LEU A 151 -16.30 -3.33 10.91
C LEU A 151 -16.19 -2.64 12.27
N LYS A 152 -16.86 -1.48 12.44
CA LYS A 152 -16.90 -0.78 13.71
C LYS A 152 -17.47 -1.68 14.81
N GLU A 153 -18.62 -2.31 14.56
CA GLU A 153 -19.28 -3.24 15.51
C GLU A 153 -18.41 -4.47 15.81
N GLU A 154 -17.73 -5.02 14.80
CA GLU A 154 -16.79 -6.13 14.98
C GLU A 154 -15.66 -5.78 15.94
N LEU A 155 -15.04 -4.60 15.77
CA LEU A 155 -13.98 -4.13 16.65
C LEU A 155 -14.48 -3.80 18.06
N GLU A 156 -15.68 -3.22 18.19
CA GLU A 156 -16.34 -2.98 19.49
C GLU A 156 -16.57 -4.29 20.23
N GLY A 157 -17.15 -5.25 19.56
CA GLY A 157 -17.43 -6.59 20.13
C GLY A 157 -16.16 -7.34 20.50
N PHE A 158 -15.15 -7.30 19.61
CA PHE A 158 -13.89 -8.01 19.80
C PHE A 158 -13.08 -7.47 20.98
N TYR A 159 -12.99 -6.13 21.11
CA TYR A 159 -12.22 -5.50 22.18
C TYR A 159 -13.04 -5.16 23.44
N GLY A 160 -14.37 -5.33 23.42
CA GLY A 160 -15.26 -4.98 24.52
C GLY A 160 -15.28 -3.47 24.82
N ILE A 161 -15.34 -2.65 23.76
CA ILE A 161 -15.32 -1.19 23.83
C ILE A 161 -16.52 -0.59 23.08
N THR A 162 -16.67 0.72 23.20
CA THR A 162 -17.56 1.52 22.33
C THR A 162 -16.72 2.53 21.58
N ILE A 163 -16.89 2.62 20.27
CA ILE A 163 -16.25 3.63 19.40
C ILE A 163 -17.25 4.76 19.18
N THR A 164 -16.94 5.93 19.67
CA THR A 164 -17.80 7.12 19.53
C THR A 164 -17.44 7.90 18.25
N ASP A 165 -18.32 8.81 17.84
CA ASP A 165 -18.04 9.74 16.75
C ASP A 165 -16.82 10.62 17.06
N ASP A 166 -16.62 11.00 18.33
CA ASP A 166 -15.44 11.77 18.75
C ASP A 166 -14.14 10.98 18.58
N ASP A 167 -14.16 9.66 18.83
CA ASP A 167 -13.01 8.79 18.58
C ASP A 167 -12.70 8.71 17.08
N LEU A 168 -13.73 8.58 16.23
CA LEU A 168 -13.60 8.59 14.78
C LEU A 168 -13.05 9.93 14.28
N ARG A 169 -13.56 11.07 14.77
CA ARG A 169 -13.05 12.40 14.43
C ARG A 169 -11.59 12.58 14.84
N ALA A 170 -11.21 12.11 16.02
CA ALA A 170 -9.83 12.15 16.49
C ALA A 170 -8.92 11.29 15.58
N ALA A 171 -9.36 10.12 15.19
CA ALA A 171 -8.65 9.26 14.23
C ALA A 171 -8.50 9.92 12.85
N VAL A 172 -9.56 10.55 12.34
CA VAL A 172 -9.53 11.32 11.08
C VAL A 172 -8.49 12.42 11.13
N ARG A 173 -8.42 13.21 12.22
CA ARG A 173 -7.43 14.29 12.35
C ARG A 173 -6.00 13.74 12.32
N ARG A 174 -5.73 12.62 13.02
CA ARG A 174 -4.41 11.96 13.01
C ARG A 174 -4.04 11.47 11.60
N ARG A 175 -4.96 10.78 10.93
CA ARG A 175 -4.72 10.27 9.56
C ARG A 175 -4.57 11.38 8.54
N ASN A 176 -5.35 12.44 8.62
CA ASN A 176 -5.20 13.61 7.76
C ASN A 176 -3.82 14.28 7.93
N ARG A 177 -3.28 14.37 9.16
CA ARG A 177 -1.93 14.88 9.38
C ARG A 177 -0.88 14.00 8.69
N LEU A 178 -1.00 12.67 8.79
CA LEU A 178 -0.12 11.76 8.06
C LEU A 178 -0.25 11.94 6.55
N ARG A 179 -1.48 12.00 6.01
CA ARG A 179 -1.71 12.22 4.58
C ARG A 179 -1.09 13.53 4.10
N ALA A 180 -1.23 14.61 4.88
CA ALA A 180 -0.60 15.89 4.57
C ALA A 180 0.94 15.76 4.47
N ALA A 181 1.58 15.10 5.43
CA ALA A 181 3.02 14.88 5.39
C ALA A 181 3.46 14.00 4.20
N GLN A 182 2.66 12.99 3.83
CA GLN A 182 2.89 12.18 2.65
C GLN A 182 2.78 13.00 1.36
N LEU A 183 1.75 13.83 1.23
CA LEU A 183 1.58 14.72 0.08
C LEU A 183 2.71 15.74 -0.05
N GLU A 184 3.20 16.28 1.07
CA GLU A 184 4.37 17.16 1.06
C GLU A 184 5.65 16.45 0.62
N MET A 185 5.83 15.17 1.01
CA MET A 185 6.94 14.35 0.53
C MET A 185 6.86 14.14 -0.99
N PHE A 186 5.69 13.79 -1.52
CA PHE A 186 5.48 13.68 -2.96
C PHE A 186 5.70 15.01 -3.67
N ALA A 187 5.22 16.13 -3.12
CA ALA A 187 5.37 17.45 -3.71
C ALA A 187 6.83 17.87 -3.93
N LEU A 188 7.78 17.39 -3.12
CA LEU A 188 9.21 17.63 -3.31
C LEU A 188 9.73 17.07 -4.64
N GLN A 189 9.09 16.04 -5.17
CA GLN A 189 9.47 15.46 -6.45
C GLN A 189 8.99 16.26 -7.68
N ALA A 190 8.08 17.22 -7.49
CA ALA A 190 7.72 18.16 -8.56
C ALA A 190 8.84 19.16 -8.89
N ASN A 191 9.82 19.35 -8.00
CA ASN A 191 10.98 20.16 -8.28
C ASN A 191 11.78 19.63 -9.50
N GLN A 192 12.48 20.53 -10.19
CA GLN A 192 13.33 20.21 -11.33
C GLN A 192 14.76 20.74 -11.09
N PRO A 193 15.74 19.84 -10.86
CA PRO A 193 15.61 18.39 -10.72
C PRO A 193 14.85 17.97 -9.44
N ALA A 194 14.43 16.71 -9.36
CA ALA A 194 13.73 16.17 -8.18
C ALA A 194 14.57 16.31 -6.90
N ALA A 195 13.92 16.52 -5.76
CA ALA A 195 14.62 16.82 -4.51
C ALA A 195 15.21 15.57 -3.81
N MET A 196 14.82 14.37 -4.26
CA MET A 196 15.34 13.11 -3.72
C MET A 196 15.28 11.99 -4.75
N SER A 197 16.04 10.92 -4.52
CA SER A 197 15.96 9.68 -5.28
C SER A 197 14.54 9.09 -5.22
N GLY A 198 14.04 8.58 -6.34
CA GLY A 198 12.75 7.89 -6.38
C GLY A 198 12.76 6.58 -5.60
N VAL A 199 13.90 5.87 -5.55
CA VAL A 199 14.07 4.68 -4.71
C VAL A 199 13.89 5.02 -3.23
N ASP A 200 14.42 6.17 -2.77
CA ASP A 200 14.22 6.63 -1.40
C ASP A 200 12.78 7.04 -1.13
N LEU A 201 12.10 7.69 -2.09
CA LEU A 201 10.68 7.99 -2.02
C LEU A 201 9.86 6.70 -1.85
N MET A 202 10.03 5.75 -2.79
CA MET A 202 9.32 4.47 -2.80
C MET A 202 9.53 3.70 -1.49
N SER A 203 10.80 3.61 -1.04
CA SER A 203 11.17 2.91 0.18
C SER A 203 10.58 3.57 1.43
N THR A 204 10.57 4.90 1.49
CA THR A 204 10.00 5.67 2.60
C THR A 204 8.49 5.46 2.72
N MET A 205 7.78 5.57 1.59
CA MET A 205 6.33 5.40 1.56
C MET A 205 5.94 3.96 1.88
N PHE A 206 6.64 2.98 1.30
CA PHE A 206 6.37 1.56 1.55
C PHE A 206 6.66 1.16 3.01
N ALA A 207 7.79 1.60 3.58
CA ALA A 207 8.14 1.31 4.98
C ALA A 207 7.10 1.85 5.97
N GLY A 208 6.46 2.98 5.65
CA GLY A 208 5.40 3.57 6.46
C GLY A 208 4.18 2.67 6.64
N THR A 209 3.91 1.78 5.69
CA THR A 209 2.78 0.84 5.78
C THR A 209 2.97 -0.22 6.88
N PHE A 210 4.20 -0.40 7.36
CA PHE A 210 4.56 -1.32 8.47
C PHE A 210 4.80 -0.59 9.80
N SER A 211 4.51 0.71 9.86
CA SER A 211 4.62 1.47 11.10
C SER A 211 3.32 1.33 11.91
N PHE A 212 3.44 0.78 13.11
CA PHE A 212 2.33 0.67 14.06
C PHE A 212 2.32 1.81 15.11
N ASP A 213 3.26 2.76 15.03
CA ASP A 213 3.22 4.04 15.73
C ASP A 213 3.05 5.17 14.72
N ILE A 214 1.79 5.49 14.43
CA ILE A 214 1.43 6.49 13.42
C ILE A 214 1.91 7.90 13.77
N GLU A 215 1.91 8.28 15.07
CA GLU A 215 2.35 9.61 15.50
C GLU A 215 3.85 9.77 15.30
N ALA A 216 4.64 8.78 15.76
CA ALA A 216 6.09 8.79 15.58
C ALA A 216 6.46 8.78 14.10
N TYR A 217 5.78 7.97 13.29
CA TYR A 217 6.01 7.94 11.83
C TYR A 217 5.68 9.27 11.17
N THR A 218 4.56 9.89 11.53
CA THR A 218 4.17 11.19 10.99
C THR A 218 5.21 12.25 11.31
N GLN A 219 5.69 12.32 12.56
CA GLN A 219 6.74 13.26 12.97
C GLN A 219 8.06 13.03 12.22
N GLN A 220 8.46 11.76 12.05
CA GLN A 220 9.66 11.42 11.26
C GLN A 220 9.53 11.87 9.81
N LEU A 221 8.35 11.69 9.22
CA LEU A 221 8.09 12.09 7.83
C LEU A 221 8.11 13.62 7.68
N GLU A 222 7.45 14.35 8.59
CA GLU A 222 7.49 15.83 8.63
C GLU A 222 8.92 16.37 8.77
N GLN A 223 9.73 15.77 9.64
CA GLN A 223 11.15 16.13 9.81
C GLN A 223 11.97 15.82 8.55
N LYS A 224 11.71 14.68 7.89
CA LYS A 224 12.37 14.32 6.64
C LYS A 224 12.02 15.30 5.52
N VAL A 225 10.74 15.68 5.41
CA VAL A 225 10.28 16.68 4.43
C VAL A 225 10.97 18.02 4.66
N ALA A 226 10.99 18.52 5.91
CA ALA A 226 11.64 19.78 6.23
C ALA A 226 13.14 19.74 5.87
N LYS A 227 13.84 18.68 6.27
CA LYS A 227 15.28 18.53 5.95
C LYS A 227 15.57 18.50 4.45
N LEU A 228 14.75 17.79 3.68
CA LEU A 228 14.93 17.73 2.22
C LEU A 228 14.64 19.08 1.55
N ARG A 229 13.64 19.82 2.06
CA ARG A 229 13.33 21.17 1.58
C ARG A 229 14.49 22.12 1.85
N ASP A 230 14.97 22.16 3.08
CA ASP A 230 16.10 23.01 3.49
C ASP A 230 17.37 22.71 2.66
N ALA A 231 17.67 21.43 2.44
CA ALA A 231 18.81 21.00 1.62
C ALA A 231 18.64 21.45 0.15
N TYR A 232 17.44 21.29 -0.39
CA TYR A 232 17.13 21.74 -1.75
C TYR A 232 17.25 23.27 -1.90
N ASP A 233 16.74 24.04 -0.93
CA ASP A 233 16.80 25.50 -0.90
C ASP A 233 18.26 25.99 -0.72
N ALA A 234 19.09 25.22 -0.01
CA ALA A 234 20.53 25.45 0.10
C ALA A 234 21.32 25.09 -1.17
N GLY A 235 20.68 24.57 -2.21
CA GLY A 235 21.29 24.26 -3.50
C GLY A 235 21.71 22.80 -3.69
N GLU A 236 21.38 21.90 -2.77
CA GLU A 236 21.66 20.46 -2.96
C GLU A 236 20.76 19.89 -4.06
N ARG A 237 21.37 19.12 -4.96
CA ARG A 237 20.69 18.52 -6.11
C ARG A 237 21.12 17.04 -6.23
N PRO A 238 20.44 16.13 -5.48
CA PRO A 238 20.84 14.71 -5.46
C PRO A 238 20.51 13.98 -6.76
N VAL A 239 19.62 14.55 -7.60
CA VAL A 239 19.19 13.98 -8.88
C VAL A 239 19.78 14.82 -10.01
N ALA A 240 20.26 14.15 -11.08
CA ALA A 240 20.78 14.82 -12.26
C ALA A 240 19.70 15.68 -12.94
N ALA A 241 20.10 16.82 -13.49
CA ALA A 241 19.17 17.77 -14.10
C ALA A 241 18.49 17.23 -15.37
N ASP A 242 19.13 16.28 -16.04
CA ASP A 242 18.68 15.61 -17.27
C ASP A 242 18.05 14.24 -17.02
N ALA A 243 17.92 13.83 -15.75
CA ALA A 243 17.29 12.55 -15.41
C ALA A 243 15.85 12.49 -15.92
N LYS A 244 15.50 11.40 -16.62
CA LYS A 244 14.15 11.18 -17.16
C LYS A 244 13.15 10.92 -16.04
N ARG A 245 12.07 11.65 -16.04
CA ARG A 245 11.06 11.68 -14.96
C ARG A 245 10.00 10.62 -15.18
N ILE A 246 9.97 9.62 -14.31
CA ILE A 246 9.16 8.43 -14.50
C ILE A 246 8.03 8.37 -13.45
N LEU A 247 6.81 8.15 -13.92
CA LEU A 247 5.70 7.71 -13.08
C LEU A 247 5.64 6.18 -13.09
N ILE A 248 5.56 5.57 -11.89
CA ILE A 248 5.25 4.14 -11.75
C ILE A 248 3.77 3.99 -11.36
N THR A 249 3.03 3.19 -12.12
CA THR A 249 1.63 2.81 -11.80
C THR A 249 1.49 1.30 -11.76
N GLY A 250 0.35 0.78 -11.31
CA GLY A 250 0.00 -0.64 -11.34
C GLY A 250 -0.11 -1.32 -9.99
N CYS A 251 0.42 -2.54 -9.88
CA CYS A 251 0.42 -3.32 -8.65
C CYS A 251 1.31 -2.70 -7.57
N PRO A 252 1.10 -3.05 -6.27
CA PRO A 252 1.95 -2.55 -5.18
C PRO A 252 3.44 -2.76 -5.46
N VAL A 253 4.22 -1.68 -5.39
CA VAL A 253 5.64 -1.68 -5.79
C VAL A 253 6.58 -2.28 -4.75
N GLY A 254 6.14 -2.52 -3.51
CA GLY A 254 7.00 -2.92 -2.40
C GLY A 254 7.99 -4.06 -2.70
N GLY A 255 7.54 -5.11 -3.40
CA GLY A 255 8.38 -6.25 -3.79
C GLY A 255 9.23 -6.02 -5.05
N VAL A 256 9.06 -4.89 -5.75
CA VAL A 256 9.76 -4.61 -7.02
C VAL A 256 10.53 -3.28 -7.00
N ILE A 257 10.66 -2.61 -5.86
CA ILE A 257 11.41 -1.35 -5.71
C ILE A 257 12.83 -1.49 -6.26
N ASN A 258 13.55 -2.54 -5.86
CA ASN A 258 14.90 -2.79 -6.35
C ASN A 258 14.91 -3.20 -7.82
N LYS A 259 13.93 -3.98 -8.25
CA LYS A 259 13.84 -4.56 -9.58
C LYS A 259 13.45 -3.54 -10.65
N ILE A 260 12.55 -2.61 -10.34
CA ILE A 260 12.08 -1.58 -11.28
C ILE A 260 12.62 -0.22 -10.91
N GLY A 261 12.41 0.26 -9.68
CA GLY A 261 12.80 1.61 -9.28
C GLY A 261 14.31 1.84 -9.38
N ARG A 262 15.12 0.94 -8.80
CA ARG A 262 16.58 1.04 -8.89
C ARG A 262 17.10 0.87 -10.33
N THR A 263 16.46 0.02 -11.13
CA THR A 263 16.83 -0.14 -12.55
C THR A 263 16.54 1.13 -13.36
N ILE A 264 15.43 1.81 -13.11
CA ILE A 264 15.14 3.12 -13.71
C ILE A 264 16.27 4.11 -13.37
N GLU A 265 16.65 4.22 -12.09
CA GLU A 265 17.66 5.19 -11.65
C GLU A 265 19.06 4.85 -12.15
N SER A 266 19.44 3.58 -12.23
CA SER A 266 20.74 3.16 -12.77
C SER A 266 20.88 3.39 -14.28
N ASN A 267 19.78 3.62 -14.99
CA ASN A 267 19.74 3.92 -16.42
C ASN A 267 19.42 5.39 -16.74
N GLY A 268 19.56 6.31 -15.77
CA GLY A 268 19.40 7.74 -15.99
C GLY A 268 17.98 8.29 -15.84
N GLY A 269 17.05 7.49 -15.27
CA GLY A 269 15.73 7.97 -14.88
C GLY A 269 15.66 8.36 -13.41
N VAL A 270 14.55 8.92 -13.00
CA VAL A 270 14.16 9.15 -11.61
C VAL A 270 12.66 8.89 -11.44
N VAL A 271 12.26 8.10 -10.44
CA VAL A 271 10.85 7.93 -10.12
C VAL A 271 10.35 9.16 -9.37
N VAL A 272 9.46 9.92 -9.99
CA VAL A 272 8.96 11.18 -9.40
C VAL A 272 7.58 11.02 -8.74
N CYS A 273 6.81 10.02 -9.10
CA CYS A 273 5.54 9.73 -8.45
C CYS A 273 5.14 8.26 -8.64
N MET A 274 4.21 7.81 -7.79
CA MET A 274 3.67 6.45 -7.81
C MET A 274 2.14 6.49 -7.71
N ASP A 275 1.48 5.71 -8.57
CA ASP A 275 0.05 5.44 -8.49
C ASP A 275 -0.19 3.96 -8.13
N ASP A 276 0.11 3.61 -6.88
CA ASP A 276 -0.13 2.29 -6.29
C ASP A 276 -0.73 2.40 -4.87
N CYS A 277 -0.74 1.29 -4.11
CA CYS A 277 -1.28 1.27 -2.74
C CYS A 277 -0.43 2.06 -1.72
N SER A 278 0.81 2.39 -2.03
CA SER A 278 1.71 3.24 -1.23
C SER A 278 1.92 4.62 -1.86
N GLY A 279 1.31 4.86 -3.02
CA GLY A 279 1.44 6.08 -3.80
C GLY A 279 0.51 7.21 -3.39
N GLU A 280 0.58 8.32 -4.12
CA GLU A 280 -0.13 9.57 -3.82
C GLU A 280 -1.65 9.40 -3.75
N ARG A 281 -2.25 8.52 -4.58
CA ARG A 281 -3.72 8.33 -4.60
C ARG A 281 -4.30 7.94 -3.24
N THR A 282 -3.54 7.28 -2.37
CA THR A 282 -4.00 6.91 -1.03
C THR A 282 -3.95 8.05 -0.04
N ALA A 283 -3.12 9.07 -0.29
CA ALA A 283 -2.99 10.28 0.53
C ALA A 283 -3.82 11.46 0.01
N ALA A 284 -4.19 11.46 -1.28
CA ALA A 284 -4.77 12.61 -1.98
C ALA A 284 -6.11 13.10 -1.43
N MET A 285 -6.89 12.23 -0.77
CA MET A 285 -8.22 12.57 -0.27
C MET A 285 -8.22 12.70 1.24
N MET A 286 -8.49 13.92 1.72
CA MET A 286 -8.71 14.20 3.14
C MET A 286 -10.18 13.93 3.52
N ILE A 287 -10.42 13.65 4.80
CA ILE A 287 -11.76 13.53 5.36
C ILE A 287 -12.03 14.79 6.18
N ASP A 288 -13.22 15.39 6.01
CA ASP A 288 -13.64 16.48 6.88
C ASP A 288 -13.95 15.94 8.29
N PRO A 289 -13.16 16.30 9.32
CA PRO A 289 -13.41 15.83 10.68
C PRO A 289 -14.67 16.40 11.31
N GLU A 290 -15.26 17.44 10.71
CA GLU A 290 -16.49 18.07 11.18
C GLU A 290 -17.73 17.63 10.37
N ALA A 291 -17.59 16.63 9.50
CA ALA A 291 -18.71 16.06 8.74
C ALA A 291 -19.87 15.64 9.67
N PRO A 292 -21.13 15.91 9.31
CA PRO A 292 -22.29 15.57 10.16
C PRO A 292 -22.37 14.07 10.49
N ASP A 293 -22.08 13.21 9.52
CA ASP A 293 -21.92 11.77 9.66
C ASP A 293 -20.46 11.41 9.36
N ILE A 294 -19.67 11.28 10.41
CA ILE A 294 -18.23 11.02 10.29
C ILE A 294 -17.94 9.62 9.73
N LEU A 295 -18.76 8.63 10.06
CA LEU A 295 -18.59 7.28 9.53
C LEU A 295 -18.90 7.23 8.04
N ARG A 296 -19.92 7.99 7.57
CA ARG A 296 -20.23 8.15 6.15
C ARG A 296 -19.07 8.83 5.41
N ALA A 297 -18.51 9.90 5.98
CA ALA A 297 -17.37 10.60 5.38
C ALA A 297 -16.14 9.69 5.25
N ILE A 298 -15.89 8.83 6.25
CA ILE A 298 -14.85 7.81 6.19
C ILE A 298 -15.16 6.80 5.06
N ALA A 299 -16.37 6.26 5.01
CA ALA A 299 -16.76 5.27 4.01
C ALA A 299 -16.63 5.83 2.58
N ASP A 300 -17.16 7.00 2.32
CA ASP A 300 -17.13 7.64 1.00
C ASP A 300 -15.69 7.87 0.53
N ARG A 301 -14.81 8.39 1.40
CA ARG A 301 -13.40 8.59 1.08
C ARG A 301 -12.71 7.29 0.63
N TYR A 302 -12.96 6.17 1.32
CA TYR A 302 -12.33 4.90 0.97
C TYR A 302 -12.90 4.31 -0.32
N LEU A 303 -14.21 4.43 -0.56
CA LEU A 303 -14.83 3.94 -1.78
C LEU A 303 -14.36 4.71 -3.03
N ASP A 304 -13.97 5.97 -2.87
CA ASP A 304 -13.52 6.83 -3.98
C ASP A 304 -12.04 6.59 -4.39
N ILE A 305 -11.36 5.62 -3.78
CA ILE A 305 -10.02 5.20 -4.23
C ILE A 305 -10.09 4.61 -5.63
N ASN A 306 -9.29 5.17 -6.56
CA ASN A 306 -9.20 4.71 -7.93
C ASN A 306 -8.26 3.51 -8.05
N CYS A 307 -8.78 2.28 -7.91
CA CYS A 307 -8.01 1.04 -8.07
C CYS A 307 -8.63 0.18 -9.17
N SER A 308 -7.81 -0.61 -9.86
CA SER A 308 -8.23 -1.52 -10.95
C SER A 308 -9.31 -2.54 -10.58
N VAL A 309 -9.66 -2.66 -9.30
CA VAL A 309 -10.75 -3.53 -8.82
C VAL A 309 -12.13 -2.89 -9.00
N MET A 310 -12.19 -1.58 -9.25
CA MET A 310 -13.44 -0.85 -9.51
C MET A 310 -13.83 -0.94 -10.98
N THR A 311 -15.14 -0.98 -11.27
CA THR A 311 -15.69 -1.02 -12.62
C THR A 311 -16.98 -0.19 -12.69
N PRO A 312 -17.04 0.88 -13.54
CA PRO A 312 -15.95 1.45 -14.33
C PRO A 312 -14.88 2.14 -13.47
N ASN A 313 -13.68 2.40 -14.04
CA ASN A 313 -12.55 2.99 -13.32
C ASN A 313 -11.87 4.13 -14.13
N ASP A 314 -12.65 5.01 -14.72
CA ASP A 314 -12.14 6.13 -15.52
C ASP A 314 -11.26 7.08 -14.69
N GLY A 315 -11.62 7.27 -13.42
CA GLY A 315 -10.86 8.11 -12.48
C GLY A 315 -9.40 7.69 -12.29
N ARG A 316 -9.02 6.42 -12.53
CA ARG A 316 -7.62 6.02 -12.47
C ARG A 316 -6.82 6.62 -13.62
N MET A 317 -7.38 6.61 -14.85
CA MET A 317 -6.74 7.21 -16.03
C MET A 317 -6.60 8.73 -15.83
N GLU A 318 -7.67 9.39 -15.38
CA GLU A 318 -7.67 10.82 -15.07
C GLU A 318 -6.61 11.18 -14.02
N ASN A 319 -6.53 10.44 -12.92
CA ASN A 319 -5.51 10.65 -11.89
C ASN A 319 -4.08 10.46 -12.43
N THR A 320 -3.84 9.42 -13.22
CA THR A 320 -2.53 9.16 -13.79
C THR A 320 -2.09 10.31 -14.70
N LEU A 321 -2.98 10.81 -15.55
CA LEU A 321 -2.70 11.97 -16.43
C LEU A 321 -2.45 13.26 -15.62
N ALA A 322 -3.25 13.51 -14.59
CA ALA A 322 -3.04 14.64 -13.70
C ALA A 322 -1.69 14.59 -12.96
N MET A 323 -1.28 13.37 -12.55
CA MET A 323 0.05 13.16 -11.96
C MET A 323 1.17 13.37 -13.00
N CYS A 324 0.99 12.94 -14.24
CA CYS A 324 1.95 13.19 -15.30
C CYS A 324 2.19 14.71 -15.52
N GLU A 325 1.14 15.49 -15.52
CA GLU A 325 1.22 16.96 -15.62
C GLU A 325 1.91 17.55 -14.37
N LYS A 326 1.41 17.21 -13.17
CA LYS A 326 1.91 17.72 -11.88
C LYS A 326 3.41 17.49 -11.68
N TYR A 327 3.89 16.31 -12.07
CA TYR A 327 5.27 15.88 -11.86
C TYR A 327 6.15 16.01 -13.10
N HIS A 328 5.66 16.60 -14.18
CA HIS A 328 6.40 16.76 -15.45
C HIS A 328 7.01 15.44 -15.91
N VAL A 329 6.17 14.41 -16.05
CA VAL A 329 6.57 13.04 -16.35
C VAL A 329 6.98 12.91 -17.82
N ASP A 330 8.17 12.33 -18.08
CA ASP A 330 8.65 12.03 -19.41
C ASP A 330 8.15 10.66 -19.91
N GLY A 331 7.87 9.72 -19.01
CA GLY A 331 7.38 8.40 -19.36
C GLY A 331 6.70 7.68 -18.20
N VAL A 332 5.79 6.76 -18.53
CA VAL A 332 5.03 5.95 -17.56
C VAL A 332 5.46 4.49 -17.64
N VAL A 333 5.78 3.91 -16.49
CA VAL A 333 6.06 2.47 -16.34
C VAL A 333 4.94 1.85 -15.53
N GLU A 334 4.16 0.96 -16.14
CA GLU A 334 3.14 0.18 -15.42
C GLU A 334 3.72 -1.17 -15.00
N SER A 335 3.82 -1.37 -13.68
CA SER A 335 4.28 -2.62 -13.06
C SER A 335 3.09 -3.51 -12.72
N VAL A 336 2.96 -4.64 -13.39
CA VAL A 336 1.89 -5.61 -13.18
C VAL A 336 2.48 -6.93 -12.69
N LEU A 337 1.93 -7.47 -11.62
CA LEU A 337 2.30 -8.81 -11.17
C LEU A 337 1.65 -9.88 -12.05
N GLN A 338 2.38 -10.96 -12.31
CA GLN A 338 1.86 -12.13 -13.04
C GLN A 338 0.51 -12.57 -12.44
N ALA A 339 -0.42 -12.97 -13.31
CA ALA A 339 -1.76 -13.39 -12.93
C ALA A 339 -2.57 -12.35 -12.11
N CYS A 340 -2.19 -11.07 -12.12
CA CYS A 340 -3.04 -9.99 -11.62
C CYS A 340 -4.04 -9.57 -12.70
N HIS A 341 -5.20 -10.23 -12.75
CA HIS A 341 -6.16 -10.03 -13.82
C HIS A 341 -6.70 -8.60 -13.89
N THR A 342 -6.98 -7.96 -12.74
CA THR A 342 -7.56 -6.61 -12.69
C THR A 342 -6.63 -5.59 -13.36
N PHE A 343 -5.38 -5.49 -12.91
CA PHE A 343 -4.41 -4.58 -13.53
C PHE A 343 -4.04 -5.00 -14.95
N ASN A 344 -3.89 -6.31 -15.22
CA ASN A 344 -3.44 -6.78 -16.51
C ASN A 344 -4.44 -6.50 -17.63
N VAL A 345 -5.74 -6.59 -17.34
CA VAL A 345 -6.82 -6.25 -18.29
C VAL A 345 -6.94 -4.73 -18.45
N GLU A 346 -6.88 -3.98 -17.36
CA GLU A 346 -7.01 -2.52 -17.38
C GLU A 346 -5.81 -1.82 -18.04
N SER A 347 -4.62 -2.46 -18.10
CA SER A 347 -3.42 -1.92 -18.73
C SER A 347 -3.65 -1.42 -20.17
N THR A 348 -4.55 -2.04 -20.93
CA THR A 348 -4.88 -1.57 -22.29
C THR A 348 -5.45 -0.16 -22.27
N ARG A 349 -6.42 0.10 -21.38
CA ARG A 349 -7.01 1.43 -21.24
C ARG A 349 -6.01 2.45 -20.70
N MET A 350 -5.15 2.03 -19.76
CA MET A 350 -4.08 2.86 -19.22
C MET A 350 -3.10 3.27 -20.34
N GLN A 351 -2.68 2.32 -21.17
CA GLN A 351 -1.81 2.59 -22.31
C GLN A 351 -2.47 3.57 -23.29
N GLU A 352 -3.72 3.32 -23.69
CA GLU A 352 -4.46 4.20 -24.61
C GLU A 352 -4.58 5.64 -24.05
N ALA A 353 -4.82 5.80 -22.75
CA ALA A 353 -4.94 7.11 -22.13
C ALA A 353 -3.59 7.85 -22.10
N VAL A 354 -2.52 7.18 -21.69
CA VAL A 354 -1.18 7.78 -21.55
C VAL A 354 -0.58 8.11 -22.93
N GLU A 355 -0.61 7.17 -23.88
CA GLU A 355 -0.11 7.39 -25.23
C GLU A 355 -0.97 8.41 -26.00
N GLY A 356 -2.28 8.41 -25.76
CA GLY A 356 -3.20 9.42 -26.31
C GLY A 356 -2.90 10.83 -25.83
N ALA A 357 -2.28 10.99 -24.66
CA ALA A 357 -1.77 12.26 -24.14
C ALA A 357 -0.34 12.60 -24.65
N GLY A 358 0.23 11.76 -25.51
CA GLY A 358 1.57 11.97 -26.07
C GLY A 358 2.71 11.57 -25.13
N ILE A 359 2.44 10.80 -24.08
CA ILE A 359 3.43 10.36 -23.10
C ILE A 359 3.84 8.93 -23.42
N PRO A 360 5.13 8.60 -23.54
CA PRO A 360 5.61 7.24 -23.69
C PRO A 360 5.17 6.32 -22.54
N TYR A 361 4.76 5.11 -22.88
CA TYR A 361 4.27 4.11 -21.93
C TYR A 361 4.98 2.77 -22.09
N MET A 362 5.32 2.13 -20.97
CA MET A 362 5.87 0.76 -20.97
C MET A 362 5.19 -0.07 -19.87
N LYS A 363 4.69 -1.23 -20.24
CA LYS A 363 4.20 -2.24 -19.31
C LYS A 363 5.29 -3.27 -19.00
N ILE A 364 5.48 -3.57 -17.72
CA ILE A 364 6.33 -4.66 -17.22
C ILE A 364 5.44 -5.62 -16.43
N GLU A 365 5.32 -6.86 -16.92
CA GLU A 365 4.73 -7.96 -16.16
C GLU A 365 5.85 -8.76 -15.50
N THR A 366 5.78 -8.98 -14.18
CA THR A 366 6.85 -9.57 -13.38
C THR A 366 6.29 -10.31 -12.15
N ASP A 367 7.17 -10.96 -11.40
CA ASP A 367 6.91 -11.56 -10.09
C ASP A 367 7.93 -11.06 -9.04
N TYR A 368 8.03 -11.73 -7.89
CA TYR A 368 9.00 -11.35 -6.84
C TYR A 368 10.35 -12.06 -6.98
N SER A 369 10.52 -13.00 -7.92
CA SER A 369 11.80 -13.66 -8.17
C SER A 369 12.77 -12.72 -8.91
N ASN A 370 14.04 -13.06 -8.94
CA ASN A 370 15.05 -12.33 -9.69
C ASN A 370 15.30 -12.91 -11.09
N GLY A 371 14.50 -13.89 -11.53
CA GLY A 371 14.75 -14.62 -12.75
C GLY A 371 14.65 -13.80 -14.05
N ASP A 372 13.89 -12.70 -14.02
CA ASP A 372 13.64 -11.81 -15.17
C ASP A 372 14.40 -10.46 -15.10
N MET A 373 15.30 -10.30 -14.11
CA MET A 373 16.04 -9.04 -13.87
C MET A 373 16.74 -8.52 -15.12
N GLY A 374 17.51 -9.36 -15.83
CA GLY A 374 18.26 -8.94 -17.02
C GLY A 374 17.35 -8.51 -18.19
N GLN A 375 16.19 -9.16 -18.34
CA GLN A 375 15.19 -8.77 -19.35
C GLN A 375 14.57 -7.40 -18.98
N ILE A 376 14.23 -7.20 -17.73
CA ILE A 376 13.66 -5.92 -17.24
C ILE A 376 14.67 -4.80 -17.40
N GLU A 377 15.94 -5.02 -17.03
CA GLU A 377 17.03 -4.05 -17.19
C GLU A 377 17.17 -3.60 -18.64
N THR A 378 17.25 -4.57 -19.58
CA THR A 378 17.36 -4.25 -21.01
C THR A 378 16.17 -3.42 -21.51
N ARG A 379 14.96 -3.77 -21.11
CA ARG A 379 13.74 -3.06 -21.52
C ARG A 379 13.66 -1.65 -20.93
N ILE A 380 13.99 -1.48 -19.65
CA ILE A 380 14.01 -0.17 -18.99
C ILE A 380 15.08 0.72 -19.61
N ALA A 381 16.30 0.21 -19.85
CA ALA A 381 17.36 0.96 -20.49
C ALA A 381 16.91 1.49 -21.87
N ALA A 382 16.40 0.61 -22.72
CA ALA A 382 15.89 1.00 -24.03
C ALA A 382 14.75 2.03 -23.95
N PHE A 383 13.83 1.87 -22.97
CA PHE A 383 12.75 2.83 -22.77
C PHE A 383 13.27 4.21 -22.37
N ILE A 384 14.18 4.29 -21.40
CA ILE A 384 14.78 5.56 -20.94
C ILE A 384 15.54 6.25 -22.10
N GLU A 385 16.22 5.49 -22.98
CA GLU A 385 16.91 6.05 -24.15
C GLU A 385 15.95 6.68 -25.17
N THR A 386 14.67 6.30 -25.19
CA THR A 386 13.67 6.86 -26.10
C THR A 386 13.02 8.13 -25.60
N LEU A 387 13.18 8.47 -24.33
CA LEU A 387 12.64 9.67 -23.69
C LEU A 387 13.56 10.88 -23.90
#